data_3c409527026a36b4a00107b34e599761
#
_entry.id   3c409527026a36b4a00107b34e599761
#
_cell.length_a   1.000
_cell.length_b   1.000
_cell.length_c   1.000
_cell.angle_alpha   90.00
_cell.angle_beta   90.00
_cell.angle_gamma   90.00
#
_symmetry.space_group_name_H-M   'P 1'
#
loop_
_entity.id
_entity.type
_entity.pdbx_description
1 polymer ?
#
loop_
_entity_poly.entity_id
_entity_poly.type
_entity_poly.pdbx_seq_one_letter_code
_entity_poly.pdbx_strand_id
1 'polypeptide(L)'
;MALRERGGHNYGDSHSDIRDELRRYSSQNGTPATRFINALCPCGAETFHVRLDDDAGAAVRVCQSCGAEHAIGDSAEYLAEAMLEECECPCAGASFEMSVGVALYAGSTDVKWLYLGLRCVHCGLVACYGDGKNEYPDYEDLLRRV
;
A
#
# COMPACT_ATOMS: atom_id res chain seq x y z
N MET A 1 0.90 18.85 -3.25
CA MET A 1 2.36 18.76 -3.36
C MET A 1 2.77 17.69 -4.35
N ALA A 2 3.60 18.02 -5.29
CA ALA A 2 4.02 17.06 -6.28
C ALA A 2 5.18 16.21 -5.79
N LEU A 3 5.31 15.01 -6.37
CA LEU A 3 6.45 14.15 -6.14
C LEU A 3 7.73 14.83 -6.63
N ARG A 4 8.81 14.60 -5.90
CA ARG A 4 10.14 15.08 -6.27
C ARG A 4 11.00 13.87 -6.62
N GLU A 5 11.57 13.85 -7.81
CA GLU A 5 12.48 12.79 -8.22
C GLU A 5 13.91 13.13 -7.82
N ARG A 6 14.63 12.14 -7.27
CA ARG A 6 16.03 12.28 -6.93
C ARG A 6 16.69 10.88 -6.96
N GLY A 7 17.75 10.76 -7.76
CA GLY A 7 18.50 9.51 -7.82
C GLY A 7 17.69 8.29 -8.29
N GLY A 8 16.71 8.52 -9.16
CA GLY A 8 15.86 7.45 -9.67
C GLY A 8 14.68 7.08 -8.77
N HIS A 9 14.49 7.79 -7.66
CA HIS A 9 13.38 7.57 -6.73
C HIS A 9 12.52 8.82 -6.61
N ASN A 10 11.24 8.62 -6.28
CA ASN A 10 10.31 9.71 -6.01
C ASN A 10 10.19 9.93 -4.51
N TYR A 11 10.08 11.18 -4.10
CA TYR A 11 9.96 11.60 -2.71
C TYR A 11 8.72 12.48 -2.54
N GLY A 12 8.07 12.38 -1.40
CA GLY A 12 6.89 13.16 -1.09
C GLY A 12 6.78 13.46 0.39
N ASP A 13 5.72 14.21 0.75
CA ASP A 13 5.52 14.72 2.11
C ASP A 13 4.28 14.17 2.80
N SER A 14 3.37 13.51 2.06
CA SER A 14 2.07 13.12 2.60
C SER A 14 1.48 11.92 1.88
N HIS A 15 0.33 11.44 2.39
CA HIS A 15 -0.45 10.39 1.74
C HIS A 15 -0.86 10.75 0.32
N SER A 16 -1.12 12.03 0.03
CA SER A 16 -1.50 12.42 -1.33
C SER A 16 -0.36 12.15 -2.32
N ASP A 17 0.88 12.25 -1.88
CA ASP A 17 2.04 11.94 -2.71
C ASP A 17 2.16 10.41 -2.92
N ILE A 18 1.77 9.60 -1.93
CA ILE A 18 1.70 8.14 -2.12
C ILE A 18 0.68 7.83 -3.22
N ARG A 19 -0.50 8.45 -3.17
CA ARG A 19 -1.53 8.23 -4.19
C ARG A 19 -1.06 8.67 -5.57
N ASP A 20 -0.33 9.78 -5.67
CA ASP A 20 0.23 10.24 -6.94
C ASP A 20 1.23 9.22 -7.49
N GLU A 21 2.06 8.65 -6.65
CA GLU A 21 2.99 7.60 -7.07
C GLU A 21 2.24 6.34 -7.52
N LEU A 22 1.19 5.95 -6.81
CA LEU A 22 0.37 4.81 -7.22
C LEU A 22 -0.33 5.05 -8.55
N ARG A 23 -0.81 6.26 -8.80
CA ARG A 23 -1.38 6.62 -10.10
C ARG A 23 -0.35 6.49 -11.22
N ARG A 24 0.85 7.02 -10.99
CA ARG A 24 1.94 6.95 -11.96
C ARG A 24 2.34 5.51 -12.23
N TYR A 25 2.60 4.74 -11.18
CA TYR A 25 3.02 3.34 -11.27
C TYR A 25 1.96 2.48 -11.96
N SER A 26 0.70 2.62 -11.54
CA SER A 26 -0.38 1.79 -12.08
C SER A 26 -0.69 2.12 -13.53
N SER A 27 -0.52 3.37 -13.94
CA SER A 27 -0.69 3.76 -15.35
C SER A 27 0.39 3.12 -16.21
N GLN A 28 1.64 3.09 -15.74
CA GLN A 28 2.73 2.42 -16.45
C GLN A 28 2.54 0.91 -16.50
N ASN A 29 1.90 0.36 -15.49
CA ASN A 29 1.58 -1.08 -15.42
C ASN A 29 0.41 -1.47 -16.36
N GLY A 30 -0.27 -0.49 -16.94
CA GLY A 30 -1.39 -0.74 -17.85
C GLY A 30 -2.71 -1.06 -17.16
N THR A 31 -2.76 -0.94 -15.82
CA THR A 31 -3.96 -1.22 -15.03
C THR A 31 -4.13 -0.11 -14.00
N PRO A 32 -4.59 1.10 -14.44
CA PRO A 32 -4.62 2.27 -13.58
C PRO A 32 -5.50 2.11 -12.36
N ALA A 33 -4.95 2.47 -11.21
CA ALA A 33 -5.73 2.55 -9.96
C ALA A 33 -6.62 3.79 -9.99
N THR A 34 -7.86 3.63 -9.57
CA THR A 34 -8.87 4.70 -9.59
C THR A 34 -9.54 4.93 -8.25
N ARG A 35 -9.34 4.06 -7.28
CA ARG A 35 -9.88 4.20 -5.93
C ARG A 35 -8.76 4.01 -4.93
N PHE A 36 -8.74 4.84 -3.88
CA PHE A 36 -7.63 4.87 -2.94
C PHE A 36 -8.13 5.01 -1.51
N ILE A 37 -7.33 4.52 -0.55
CA ILE A 37 -7.55 4.78 0.86
C ILE A 37 -6.20 4.89 1.57
N ASN A 38 -6.15 5.75 2.58
CA ASN A 38 -4.99 5.84 3.47
C ASN A 38 -5.18 4.88 4.65
N ALA A 39 -4.12 4.19 5.05
CA ALA A 39 -4.19 3.33 6.22
C ALA A 39 -4.20 4.18 7.49
N LEU A 40 -5.07 3.81 8.42
CA LEU A 40 -5.22 4.49 9.70
C LEU A 40 -5.50 3.44 10.77
N CYS A 41 -4.69 3.43 11.84
CA CYS A 41 -4.95 2.55 12.95
C CYS A 41 -6.15 3.09 13.77
N PRO A 42 -6.99 2.21 14.33
CA PRO A 42 -8.06 2.65 15.23
C PRO A 42 -7.57 3.51 16.39
N CYS A 43 -6.31 3.39 16.80
CA CYS A 43 -5.73 4.25 17.84
C CYS A 43 -5.44 5.67 17.35
N GLY A 44 -5.60 5.95 16.06
CA GLY A 44 -5.34 7.26 15.46
C GLY A 44 -3.97 7.40 14.80
N ALA A 45 -3.10 6.41 14.95
CA ALA A 45 -1.76 6.48 14.35
C ALA A 45 -1.79 6.19 12.85
N GLU A 46 -0.86 6.81 12.12
CA GLU A 46 -0.76 6.69 10.67
C GLU A 46 0.56 6.07 10.21
N THR A 47 1.43 5.66 11.14
CA THR A 47 2.74 5.10 10.81
C THR A 47 2.84 3.66 11.25
N PHE A 48 3.43 2.85 10.38
CA PHE A 48 3.43 1.40 10.52
C PHE A 48 4.78 0.80 10.13
N HIS A 49 5.10 -0.33 10.76
CA HIS A 49 5.97 -1.32 10.14
C HIS A 49 5.11 -2.18 9.22
N VAL A 50 5.64 -2.58 8.08
CA VAL A 50 4.87 -3.34 7.10
C VAL A 50 5.65 -4.59 6.72
N ARG A 51 4.96 -5.73 6.71
CA ARG A 51 5.49 -7.00 6.21
C ARG A 51 4.71 -7.44 5.00
N LEU A 52 5.38 -7.97 4.01
CA LEU A 52 4.81 -8.23 2.70
C LEU A 52 5.35 -9.53 2.11
N ASP A 53 4.47 -10.32 1.52
CA ASP A 53 4.81 -11.35 0.55
C ASP A 53 4.04 -11.04 -0.73
N ASP A 54 4.71 -10.43 -1.68
CA ASP A 54 4.09 -9.98 -2.93
C ASP A 54 3.62 -11.17 -3.78
N ASP A 55 4.34 -12.27 -3.75
CA ASP A 55 3.98 -13.48 -4.51
C ASP A 55 2.72 -14.14 -3.95
N ALA A 56 2.59 -14.20 -2.64
CA ALA A 56 1.42 -14.77 -1.98
C ALA A 56 0.24 -13.80 -1.95
N GLY A 57 0.49 -12.52 -2.20
CA GLY A 57 -0.55 -11.50 -2.14
C GLY A 57 -0.99 -11.18 -0.72
N ALA A 58 -0.05 -11.18 0.23
CA ALA A 58 -0.37 -10.94 1.64
C ALA A 58 0.50 -9.81 2.20
N ALA A 59 -0.12 -8.95 2.99
CA ALA A 59 0.58 -7.87 3.68
C ALA A 59 -0.04 -7.66 5.06
N VAL A 60 0.82 -7.30 6.02
CA VAL A 60 0.42 -7.01 7.40
C VAL A 60 1.07 -5.69 7.81
N ARG A 61 0.29 -4.79 8.40
CA ARG A 61 0.82 -3.58 9.01
C ARG A 61 0.82 -3.72 10.54
N VAL A 62 1.86 -3.22 11.16
CA VAL A 62 1.99 -3.19 12.62
C VAL A 62 2.07 -1.73 13.05
N CYS A 63 1.09 -1.28 13.84
CA CYS A 63 1.07 0.11 14.30
C CYS A 63 2.26 0.40 15.19
N GLN A 64 2.98 1.46 14.89
CA GLN A 64 4.13 1.86 15.70
C GLN A 64 3.74 2.42 17.05
N SER A 65 2.51 2.93 17.17
CA SER A 65 2.05 3.55 18.41
C SER A 65 1.48 2.52 19.39
N CYS A 66 0.57 1.64 18.95
CA CYS A 66 -0.10 0.70 19.85
C CYS A 66 0.32 -0.76 19.65
N GLY A 67 1.09 -1.06 18.61
CA GLY A 67 1.56 -2.42 18.33
C GLY A 67 0.53 -3.34 17.70
N ALA A 68 -0.67 -2.87 17.40
CA ALA A 68 -1.70 -3.70 16.80
C ALA A 68 -1.30 -4.15 15.40
N GLU A 69 -1.49 -5.45 15.13
CA GLU A 69 -1.25 -6.03 13.82
C GLU A 69 -2.56 -6.12 13.06
N HIS A 70 -2.51 -5.81 11.76
CA HIS A 70 -3.69 -5.87 10.91
C HIS A 70 -3.32 -6.43 9.54
N ALA A 71 -4.01 -7.49 9.14
CA ALA A 71 -3.89 -8.04 7.79
C ALA A 71 -4.62 -7.12 6.82
N ILE A 72 -3.92 -6.64 5.80
CA ILE A 72 -4.43 -5.62 4.89
C ILE A 72 -5.36 -6.25 3.85
N GLY A 73 -6.57 -5.71 3.73
CA GLY A 73 -7.54 -6.16 2.74
C GLY A 73 -7.95 -7.62 2.95
N ASP A 74 -7.72 -8.46 1.96
CA ASP A 74 -8.02 -9.89 2.02
C ASP A 74 -6.80 -10.74 2.40
N SER A 75 -5.73 -10.12 2.89
CA SER A 75 -4.47 -10.81 3.20
C SER A 75 -4.64 -11.96 4.21
N ALA A 76 -5.61 -11.85 5.12
CA ALA A 76 -5.82 -12.89 6.12
C ALA A 76 -6.07 -14.29 5.50
N GLU A 77 -6.61 -14.33 4.28
CA GLU A 77 -6.88 -15.58 3.57
C GLU A 77 -5.61 -16.26 3.07
N TYR A 78 -4.50 -15.53 2.98
CA TYR A 78 -3.25 -16.01 2.38
C TYR A 78 -2.10 -16.09 3.38
N LEU A 79 -2.29 -15.68 4.63
CA LEU A 79 -1.21 -15.62 5.61
C LEU A 79 -0.59 -16.97 5.93
N ALA A 80 -1.39 -18.05 5.90
CA ALA A 80 -0.89 -19.38 6.23
C ALA A 80 0.20 -19.87 5.27
N GLU A 81 0.17 -19.39 4.01
CA GLU A 81 1.10 -19.77 2.96
C GLU A 81 2.18 -18.71 2.72
N ALA A 82 2.04 -17.55 3.35
CA ALA A 82 2.91 -16.41 3.08
C ALA A 82 4.23 -16.52 3.84
N MET A 83 5.29 -16.06 3.17
CA MET A 83 6.60 -15.85 3.77
C MET A 83 6.82 -14.34 3.82
N LEU A 84 6.30 -13.72 4.88
CA LEU A 84 6.33 -12.27 5.03
C LEU A 84 7.75 -11.78 5.31
N GLU A 85 8.15 -10.74 4.59
CA GLU A 85 9.41 -10.03 4.81
C GLU A 85 9.13 -8.59 5.19
N GLU A 86 9.93 -8.04 6.08
CA GLU A 86 9.77 -6.64 6.48
C GLU A 86 10.13 -5.71 5.32
N CYS A 87 9.27 -4.74 5.06
CA CYS A 87 9.56 -3.67 4.12
C CYS A 87 10.59 -2.73 4.74
N GLU A 88 11.58 -2.36 3.93
CA GLU A 88 12.65 -1.48 4.36
C GLU A 88 12.93 -0.46 3.27
N CYS A 89 13.19 0.77 3.67
CA CYS A 89 13.58 1.82 2.73
C CYS A 89 15.07 1.73 2.43
N PRO A 90 15.53 2.11 1.23
CA PRO A 90 16.96 2.22 0.94
C PRO A 90 17.74 3.06 1.95
N CYS A 91 17.08 3.98 2.67
CA CYS A 91 17.73 4.75 3.74
C CYS A 91 17.88 3.96 5.04
N ALA A 92 17.47 2.68 5.06
CA ALA A 92 17.42 1.79 6.21
C ALA A 92 16.26 2.09 7.18
N GLY A 93 15.38 3.03 6.84
CA GLY A 93 14.16 3.28 7.62
C GLY A 93 13.13 2.19 7.39
N ALA A 94 12.32 1.89 8.42
CA ALA A 94 11.29 0.87 8.37
C ALA A 94 9.94 1.36 8.90
N SER A 95 9.75 2.67 8.97
CA SER A 95 8.52 3.30 9.41
C SER A 95 7.85 3.98 8.24
N PHE A 96 6.59 3.64 7.99
CA PHE A 96 5.91 4.07 6.77
C PHE A 96 4.51 4.60 7.04
N GLU A 97 4.13 5.62 6.27
CA GLU A 97 2.74 5.90 5.97
C GLU A 97 2.33 5.04 4.79
N MET A 98 1.06 4.66 4.71
CA MET A 98 0.60 3.72 3.70
C MET A 98 -0.70 4.19 3.04
N SER A 99 -0.78 4.00 1.73
CA SER A 99 -2.03 4.10 0.98
C SER A 99 -2.16 2.88 0.08
N VAL A 100 -3.39 2.44 -0.12
CA VAL A 100 -3.70 1.35 -1.03
C VAL A 100 -4.54 1.92 -2.17
N GLY A 101 -4.23 1.51 -3.40
CA GLY A 101 -5.01 1.82 -4.57
C GLY A 101 -5.51 0.57 -5.25
N VAL A 102 -6.69 0.65 -5.86
CA VAL A 102 -7.24 -0.49 -6.61
C VAL A 102 -7.70 -0.06 -7.99
N ALA A 103 -7.50 -0.96 -8.95
CA ALA A 103 -8.09 -0.87 -10.28
C ALA A 103 -9.33 -1.76 -10.32
N LEU A 104 -10.36 -1.31 -11.01
CA LEU A 104 -11.63 -2.03 -11.12
C LEU A 104 -11.80 -2.59 -12.52
N TYR A 105 -12.59 -3.65 -12.63
CA TYR A 105 -13.06 -4.10 -13.95
C TYR A 105 -13.97 -3.04 -14.55
N ALA A 106 -13.96 -2.91 -15.87
CA ALA A 106 -14.73 -1.90 -16.58
C ALA A 106 -16.22 -2.04 -16.26
N GLY A 107 -16.83 -0.91 -15.86
CA GLY A 107 -18.26 -0.86 -15.55
C GLY A 107 -18.67 -1.62 -14.29
N SER A 108 -17.71 -1.93 -13.40
CA SER A 108 -17.93 -2.75 -12.22
C SER A 108 -17.36 -2.10 -10.97
N THR A 109 -17.83 -2.56 -9.82
CA THR A 109 -17.23 -2.24 -8.51
C THR A 109 -16.27 -3.34 -8.04
N ASP A 110 -16.07 -4.37 -8.87
CA ASP A 110 -15.17 -5.46 -8.53
C ASP A 110 -13.72 -5.08 -8.75
N VAL A 111 -12.87 -5.44 -7.81
CA VAL A 111 -11.44 -5.16 -7.87
C VAL A 111 -10.77 -6.11 -8.85
N LYS A 112 -9.86 -5.57 -9.63
CA LYS A 112 -9.06 -6.29 -10.60
C LYS A 112 -7.59 -6.36 -10.19
N TRP A 113 -7.06 -5.31 -9.59
CA TRP A 113 -5.64 -5.18 -9.21
C TRP A 113 -5.49 -4.30 -8.00
N LEU A 114 -4.53 -4.64 -7.13
CA LEU A 114 -4.29 -3.90 -5.91
C LEU A 114 -2.84 -3.40 -5.89
N TYR A 115 -2.65 -2.17 -5.42
CA TYR A 115 -1.35 -1.52 -5.28
C TYR A 115 -1.16 -1.06 -3.84
N LEU A 116 0.00 -1.41 -3.26
CA LEU A 116 0.35 -1.01 -1.91
C LEU A 116 1.49 0.01 -1.97
N GLY A 117 1.18 1.24 -1.60
CA GLY A 117 2.13 2.34 -1.60
C GLY A 117 2.59 2.69 -0.19
N LEU A 118 3.87 2.97 -0.05
CA LEU A 118 4.47 3.36 1.21
C LEU A 118 5.27 4.63 1.05
N ARG A 119 5.25 5.46 2.10
CA ARG A 119 6.13 6.62 2.23
C ARG A 119 6.98 6.44 3.47
N CYS A 120 8.30 6.45 3.30
CA CYS A 120 9.23 6.39 4.43
C CYS A 120 9.14 7.71 5.22
N VAL A 121 8.78 7.63 6.50
CA VAL A 121 8.67 8.85 7.31
C VAL A 121 10.04 9.44 7.63
N HIS A 122 11.10 8.64 7.48
CA HIS A 122 12.46 9.08 7.78
C HIS A 122 13.06 9.93 6.65
N CYS A 123 12.94 9.50 5.39
CA CYS A 123 13.54 10.22 4.26
C CYS A 123 12.52 10.74 3.24
N GLY A 124 11.27 10.31 3.30
CA GLY A 124 10.23 10.77 2.39
C GLY A 124 10.12 9.99 1.08
N LEU A 125 10.93 8.94 0.89
CA LEU A 125 10.84 8.13 -0.32
C LEU A 125 9.46 7.49 -0.43
N VAL A 126 8.86 7.63 -1.62
CA VAL A 126 7.52 7.10 -1.93
C VAL A 126 7.65 6.08 -3.03
N ALA A 127 7.05 4.90 -2.84
CA ALA A 127 7.10 3.85 -3.84
C ALA A 127 5.91 2.90 -3.71
N CYS A 128 5.61 2.21 -4.81
CA CYS A 128 4.76 1.03 -4.77
C CYS A 128 5.63 -0.14 -4.33
N TYR A 129 5.34 -0.69 -3.16
CA TYR A 129 6.11 -1.80 -2.59
C TYR A 129 5.58 -3.16 -2.98
N GLY A 130 4.29 -3.22 -3.32
CA GLY A 130 3.69 -4.47 -3.78
C GLY A 130 2.50 -4.20 -4.65
N ASP A 131 2.27 -5.08 -5.61
CA ASP A 131 1.08 -5.00 -6.45
C ASP A 131 0.78 -6.39 -7.01
N GLY A 132 -0.47 -6.61 -7.40
CA GLY A 132 -0.83 -7.88 -7.99
C GLY A 132 -2.30 -7.97 -8.31
N LYS A 133 -2.61 -9.03 -9.06
CA LYS A 133 -3.99 -9.35 -9.38
C LYS A 133 -4.74 -9.65 -8.08
N ASN A 134 -5.89 -9.01 -7.94
CA ASN A 134 -6.75 -9.19 -6.77
C ASN A 134 -8.19 -9.14 -7.26
N GLU A 135 -8.89 -10.24 -7.15
CA GLU A 135 -10.29 -10.33 -7.55
C GLU A 135 -11.17 -10.29 -6.31
N TYR A 136 -11.73 -9.14 -6.02
CA TYR A 136 -12.54 -8.91 -4.85
C TYR A 136 -13.85 -8.24 -5.26
N PRO A 137 -15.01 -8.76 -4.86
CA PRO A 137 -16.31 -8.36 -5.45
C PRO A 137 -16.80 -6.96 -5.11
N ASP A 138 -16.20 -6.27 -4.13
CA ASP A 138 -16.64 -4.94 -3.75
C ASP A 138 -15.45 -4.13 -3.25
N TYR A 139 -15.04 -3.14 -4.04
CA TYR A 139 -13.85 -2.35 -3.68
C TYR A 139 -14.04 -1.61 -2.36
N GLU A 140 -15.25 -1.17 -2.04
CA GLU A 140 -15.48 -0.43 -0.79
C GLU A 140 -15.26 -1.32 0.43
N ASP A 141 -15.70 -2.58 0.36
CA ASP A 141 -15.46 -3.53 1.44
C ASP A 141 -13.97 -3.85 1.58
N LEU A 142 -13.27 -4.04 0.46
CA LEU A 142 -11.83 -4.29 0.50
C LEU A 142 -11.07 -3.12 1.11
N LEU A 143 -11.37 -1.90 0.69
CA LEU A 143 -10.68 -0.71 1.20
C LEU A 143 -10.96 -0.45 2.68
N ARG A 144 -12.13 -0.83 3.19
CA ARG A 144 -12.42 -0.74 4.63
C ARG A 144 -11.51 -1.66 5.46
N ARG A 145 -10.90 -2.66 4.84
CA ARG A 145 -10.02 -3.63 5.52
C ARG A 145 -8.55 -3.25 5.44
N VAL A 146 -8.24 -2.08 4.94
CA VAL A 146 -6.87 -1.55 4.88
C VAL A 146 -6.44 -0.83 6.21
#